data_16949849f63c6fd5227cc3fa28bb7543
#
_entry.id   16949849f63c6fd5227cc3fa28bb7543
#
_cell.length_a   1.000
_cell.length_b   1.000
_cell.length_c   1.000
_cell.angle_alpha   90.00
_cell.angle_beta   90.00
_cell.angle_gamma   90.00
#
_symmetry.space_group_name_H-M   'P 1'
#
loop_
_entity.id
_entity.type
_entity.pdbx_description
1 polymer ?
#
loop_
_entity_poly.entity_id
_entity_poly.type
_entity_poly.pdbx_seq_one_letter_code
_entity_poly.pdbx_strand_id
1 'polypeptide(L)'
;YGADLVLRKWGKKIVVQAKRYERNVGIAAVQEVVGSIAYYKADRAMVVTNSNFTKSARDLAKRNEVELWGRKEMQKKFHIKA
;
A
#
# COMPACT_ATOMS: atom_id res chain seq x y z
N TYR A 1 13.96 -1.01 -4.22
CA TYR A 1 13.08 0.12 -4.55
C TYR A 1 11.71 0.00 -3.92
N GLY A 2 11.64 -0.21 -2.63
CA GLY A 2 10.37 -0.13 -1.92
C GLY A 2 9.33 -1.19 -2.27
N ALA A 3 9.74 -2.28 -2.90
CA ALA A 3 8.85 -3.40 -3.15
C ALA A 3 9.38 -4.65 -2.47
N ASP A 4 8.58 -5.21 -1.57
CA ASP A 4 8.93 -6.44 -0.87
C ASP A 4 8.42 -7.65 -1.64
N LEU A 5 7.42 -7.46 -2.48
CA LEU A 5 6.78 -8.53 -3.20
C LEU A 5 6.22 -7.99 -4.51
N VAL A 6 6.33 -8.78 -5.56
CA VAL A 6 5.70 -8.48 -6.83
C VAL A 6 4.70 -9.59 -7.13
N LEU A 7 3.45 -9.21 -7.31
CA LEU A 7 2.36 -10.15 -7.60
C LEU A 7 1.91 -9.99 -9.05
N ARG A 8 1.43 -11.09 -9.62
CA ARG A 8 0.76 -11.06 -10.92
C ARG A 8 -0.65 -11.61 -10.75
N LYS A 9 -1.61 -10.83 -11.18
CA LYS A 9 -3.02 -11.21 -11.08
C LYS A 9 -3.78 -10.65 -12.27
N TRP A 10 -4.51 -11.52 -12.96
CA TRP A 10 -5.34 -11.11 -14.10
C TRP A 10 -4.53 -10.41 -15.20
N GLY A 11 -3.26 -10.84 -15.41
CA GLY A 11 -2.36 -10.19 -16.35
C GLY A 11 -1.79 -8.87 -15.86
N LYS A 12 -2.09 -8.46 -14.63
CA LYS A 12 -1.59 -7.23 -14.02
C LYS A 12 -0.42 -7.53 -13.09
N LYS A 13 0.57 -6.66 -13.11
CA LYS A 13 1.73 -6.74 -12.24
C LYS A 13 1.55 -5.72 -11.11
N ILE A 14 1.57 -6.21 -9.88
CA ILE A 14 1.31 -5.39 -8.70
C ILE A 14 2.53 -5.42 -7.79
N VAL A 15 3.08 -4.24 -7.46
CA VAL A 15 4.16 -4.14 -6.49
C VAL A 15 3.55 -3.92 -5.12
N VAL A 16 4.03 -4.66 -4.12
CA VAL A 16 3.51 -4.61 -2.76
C VAL A 16 4.63 -4.24 -1.82
N GLN A 17 4.40 -3.26 -0.97
CA GLN A 17 5.31 -2.90 0.10
C GLN A 17 4.64 -3.18 1.44
N ALA A 18 5.31 -3.94 2.28
CA ALA A 18 4.83 -4.23 3.63
C ALA A 18 5.54 -3.32 4.63
N LYS A 19 4.78 -2.74 5.55
CA LYS A 19 5.30 -1.89 6.61
C LYS A 19 4.77 -2.38 7.95
N ARG A 20 5.68 -2.74 8.83
CA ARG A 20 5.33 -3.15 10.18
C ARG A 20 5.74 -2.05 11.14
N TYR A 21 4.77 -1.27 11.58
CA TYR A 21 5.00 -0.10 12.42
C TYR A 21 4.12 -0.17 13.66
N GLU A 22 4.59 0.48 14.74
CA GLU A 22 3.79 0.66 15.95
C GLU A 22 2.90 1.88 15.83
N ARG A 23 3.27 2.80 14.93
CA ARG A 23 2.51 4.03 14.67
C ARG A 23 2.02 4.04 13.23
N ASN A 24 1.24 5.04 12.88
CA ASN A 24 0.67 5.16 11.55
C ASN A 24 1.75 5.31 10.47
N VAL A 25 1.49 4.67 9.35
CA VAL A 25 2.36 4.74 8.18
C VAL A 25 2.10 6.05 7.45
N GLY A 26 3.16 6.81 7.22
CA GLY A 26 3.06 8.14 6.61
C GLY A 26 3.24 8.12 5.10
N ILE A 27 3.28 9.33 4.56
CA ILE A 27 3.32 9.57 3.13
C ILE A 27 4.55 8.97 2.43
N ALA A 28 5.67 8.85 3.14
CA ALA A 28 6.91 8.34 2.56
C ALA A 28 6.76 6.92 2.00
N ALA A 29 5.98 6.08 2.69
CA ALA A 29 5.75 4.71 2.22
C ALA A 29 4.99 4.69 0.89
N VAL A 30 4.02 5.60 0.74
CA VAL A 30 3.26 5.71 -0.50
C VAL A 30 4.16 6.25 -1.62
N GLN A 31 4.99 7.24 -1.32
CA GLN A 31 5.95 7.78 -2.30
C GLN A 31 6.91 6.69 -2.79
N GLU A 32 7.41 5.87 -1.88
CA GLU A 32 8.32 4.78 -2.25
C GLU A 32 7.65 3.77 -3.17
N VAL A 33 6.43 3.36 -2.86
CA VAL A 33 5.74 2.35 -3.67
C VAL A 33 5.33 2.92 -5.03
N VAL A 34 4.97 4.20 -5.10
CA VAL A 34 4.70 4.86 -6.38
C VAL A 34 5.94 4.85 -7.25
N GLY A 35 7.10 5.16 -6.66
CA GLY A 35 8.39 5.10 -7.39
C GLY A 35 8.70 3.71 -7.91
N SER A 36 8.31 2.67 -7.17
CA SER A 36 8.57 1.29 -7.58
C SER A 36 7.73 0.84 -8.77
N ILE A 37 6.59 1.50 -9.04
CA ILE A 37 5.76 1.18 -10.20
C ILE A 37 6.58 1.28 -11.49
N ALA A 38 7.27 2.40 -11.67
CA ALA A 38 8.10 2.61 -12.87
C ALA A 38 9.29 1.66 -12.89
N TYR A 39 9.96 1.49 -11.75
CA TYR A 39 11.14 0.65 -11.66
C TYR A 39 10.84 -0.81 -12.04
N TYR A 40 9.73 -1.35 -11.57
CA TYR A 40 9.35 -2.73 -11.85
C TYR A 40 8.43 -2.88 -13.06
N LYS A 41 8.12 -1.77 -13.72
CA LYS A 41 7.16 -1.75 -14.84
C LYS A 41 5.83 -2.37 -14.43
N ALA A 42 5.36 -1.97 -13.25
CA ALA A 42 4.14 -2.52 -12.69
C ALA A 42 2.92 -1.73 -13.16
N ASP A 43 1.76 -2.35 -13.05
CA ASP A 43 0.48 -1.71 -13.36
C ASP A 43 -0.13 -1.03 -12.15
N ARG A 44 0.11 -1.60 -10.96
CA ARG A 44 -0.50 -1.16 -9.71
C ARG A 44 0.48 -1.28 -8.56
N ALA A 45 0.15 -0.60 -7.47
CA ALA A 45 0.94 -0.67 -6.25
C ALA A 45 0.03 -0.82 -5.04
N MET A 46 0.57 -1.40 -3.98
CA MET A 46 -0.16 -1.66 -2.75
C MET A 46 0.78 -1.49 -1.56
N VAL A 47 0.28 -0.89 -0.48
CA VAL A 47 1.00 -0.85 0.79
C VAL A 47 0.16 -1.58 1.84
N VAL A 48 0.77 -2.54 2.52
CA VAL A 48 0.13 -3.34 3.56
C VAL A 48 0.80 -3.03 4.88
N THR A 49 0.03 -2.82 5.94
CA THR A 49 0.58 -2.56 7.26
C THR A 49 -0.30 -3.18 8.35
N ASN A 50 0.33 -3.49 9.48
CA ASN A 50 -0.38 -3.93 10.69
C ASN A 50 -0.96 -2.75 11.48
N SER A 51 -0.67 -1.53 11.05
CA SER A 51 -1.12 -0.29 11.68
C SER A 51 -2.14 0.41 10.79
N ASN A 52 -2.22 1.73 10.88
CA ASN A 52 -3.08 2.54 10.02
C ASN A 52 -2.23 3.50 9.20
N PHE A 53 -2.86 4.28 8.36
CA PHE A 53 -2.20 5.26 7.51
C PHE A 53 -2.56 6.68 7.95
N THR A 54 -1.63 7.60 7.76
CA THR A 54 -1.92 9.02 7.99
C THR A 54 -2.87 9.52 6.91
N LYS A 55 -3.50 10.67 7.18
CA LYS A 55 -4.38 11.29 6.18
C LYS A 55 -3.60 11.65 4.92
N SER A 56 -2.39 12.17 5.05
CA SER A 56 -1.58 12.52 3.88
C SER A 56 -1.22 11.29 3.06
N ALA A 57 -0.94 10.16 3.71
CA ALA A 57 -0.68 8.90 2.99
C ALA A 57 -1.92 8.48 2.20
N ARG A 58 -3.10 8.56 2.81
CA ARG A 58 -4.35 8.19 2.14
C ARG A 58 -4.65 9.10 0.94
N ASP A 59 -4.42 10.40 1.10
CA ASP A 59 -4.67 11.37 0.03
C ASP A 59 -3.74 11.09 -1.16
N LEU A 60 -2.46 10.86 -0.90
CA LEU A 60 -1.50 10.58 -1.97
C LEU A 60 -1.81 9.25 -2.65
N ALA A 61 -2.16 8.23 -1.87
CA ALA A 61 -2.51 6.92 -2.41
C ALA A 61 -3.71 7.01 -3.35
N LYS A 62 -4.72 7.79 -2.95
CA LYS A 62 -5.90 7.97 -3.77
C LYS A 62 -5.57 8.63 -5.11
N ARG A 63 -4.71 9.64 -5.10
CA ARG A 63 -4.30 10.35 -6.32
C ARG A 63 -3.48 9.48 -7.26
N ASN A 64 -2.79 8.49 -6.74
CA ASN A 64 -1.90 7.62 -7.53
C ASN A 64 -2.44 6.20 -7.68
N GLU A 65 -3.68 5.99 -7.29
CA GLU A 65 -4.33 4.67 -7.37
C GLU A 65 -3.55 3.58 -6.66
N VAL A 66 -2.93 3.94 -5.53
CA VAL A 66 -2.25 2.98 -4.67
C VAL A 66 -3.26 2.39 -3.71
N GLU A 67 -3.31 1.08 -3.62
CA GLU A 67 -4.20 0.39 -2.71
C GLU A 67 -3.56 0.31 -1.32
N LEU A 68 -4.32 0.65 -0.29
CA LEU A 68 -3.83 0.62 1.10
C LEU A 68 -4.59 -0.44 1.89
N TRP A 69 -3.83 -1.29 2.58
CA TRP A 69 -4.36 -2.34 3.45
C TRP A 69 -3.78 -2.20 4.84
N GLY A 70 -4.44 -1.41 5.68
CA GLY A 70 -4.10 -1.27 7.08
C GLY A 70 -5.19 -1.86 7.95
N ARG A 71 -5.10 -1.58 9.27
CA ARG A 71 -6.07 -2.12 10.23
C ARG A 71 -7.50 -1.70 9.92
N LYS A 72 -7.72 -0.43 9.61
CA LYS A 72 -9.07 0.06 9.28
C LYS A 72 -9.64 -0.59 8.02
N GLU A 73 -8.82 -0.70 6.99
CA GLU A 73 -9.24 -1.32 5.73
C GLU A 73 -9.61 -2.79 5.94
N MET A 74 -8.80 -3.50 6.72
CA MET A 74 -9.06 -4.91 7.02
C MET A 74 -10.33 -5.08 7.84
N GLN A 75 -10.53 -4.24 8.84
CA GLN A 75 -11.73 -4.28 9.67
C GLN A 75 -12.98 -4.01 8.85
N LYS A 76 -12.92 -2.99 8.00
CA LYS A 76 -14.05 -2.60 7.15
C LYS A 76 -14.38 -3.67 6.11
N LYS A 77 -13.35 -4.21 5.47
CA LYS A 77 -13.54 -5.19 4.39
C LYS A 77 -14.03 -6.54 4.90
N PHE A 78 -13.49 -6.99 6.02
CA PHE A 78 -13.77 -8.32 6.54
C PHE A 78 -14.61 -8.32 7.81
N HIS A 79 -15.07 -7.16 8.23
CA HIS A 79 -15.86 -7.00 9.46
C HIS A 79 -15.14 -7.54 10.70
N ILE A 80 -13.80 -7.41 10.71
CA ILE A 80 -12.98 -7.84 11.84
C ILE A 80 -13.06 -6.77 12.93
N LYS A 81 -13.37 -7.21 14.15
CA LYS A 81 -13.37 -6.31 15.31
C LYS A 81 -12.04 -6.45 16.03
N ALA A 82 -11.41 -5.31 16.31
CA ALA A 82 -10.14 -5.29 17.02
C ALA A 82 -10.37 -5.48 18.52
#